data_d5c74a58f7fbe865d0f9f26c82aff213
#
_entry.id   d5c74a58f7fbe865d0f9f26c82aff213
#
_cell.length_a   1.000
_cell.length_b   1.000
_cell.length_c   1.000
_cell.angle_alpha   90.00
_cell.angle_beta   90.00
_cell.angle_gamma   90.00
#
_symmetry.space_group_name_H-M   'P 1'
#
loop_
_entity.id
_entity.type
_entity.pdbx_description
1 polymer ?
#
loop_
_entity_poly.entity_id
_entity_poly.type
_entity_poly.pdbx_seq_one_letter_code
_entity_poly.pdbx_strand_id
1 'polypeptide(L)'
;HNPKLGIEYYEDSFKMIRSKFPDVGVHGLSTSEIDMIATVEKSSTKEVLSRLKDAGLQSVPGAGAEILTDSVKEIISPKKIDSDDWIRIMKESFELGLPASATMMYGHVETNNDIVEHYDKIAKLQKDLNGFMAFIPWSFEPNNTLMQKEGTVTTGAGGIQLLKMIAISRIIFDGLIDHIQSSWLTNGVGMAQLALQYGSDDFGGTLIGEEVVSCTGARSTELTDKRIIDSIKQIGYSAEERDNFYETVSMR
;
A
#
# COMPACT_ATOMS: atom_id res chain seq x y z
N HIS A 1 8.54 6.40 -12.31
CA HIS A 1 9.28 7.65 -12.08
C HIS A 1 9.59 8.34 -13.41
N ASN A 2 9.31 9.64 -13.51
CA ASN A 2 9.64 10.44 -14.69
C ASN A 2 10.52 11.63 -14.27
N PRO A 3 11.84 11.56 -14.50
CA PRO A 3 12.77 12.60 -14.08
C PRO A 3 12.64 13.93 -14.86
N LYS A 4 11.74 13.98 -15.84
CA LYS A 4 11.44 15.21 -16.59
C LYS A 4 10.31 16.02 -15.96
N LEU A 5 9.60 15.44 -14.98
CA LEU A 5 8.51 16.11 -14.27
C LEU A 5 9.04 16.64 -12.95
N GLY A 6 9.11 17.97 -12.83
CA GLY A 6 9.40 18.65 -11.58
C GLY A 6 8.19 18.67 -10.65
N ILE A 7 8.39 19.18 -9.44
CA ILE A 7 7.34 19.23 -8.40
C ILE A 7 6.12 20.05 -8.85
N GLU A 8 6.30 21.09 -9.65
CA GLU A 8 5.23 21.96 -10.16
C GLU A 8 4.13 21.16 -10.87
N TYR A 9 4.52 20.11 -11.63
CA TYR A 9 3.55 19.24 -12.30
C TYR A 9 2.61 18.56 -11.31
N TYR A 10 3.13 18.07 -10.21
CA TYR A 10 2.34 17.40 -9.16
C TYR A 10 1.51 18.41 -8.36
N GLU A 11 2.09 19.57 -8.03
CA GLU A 11 1.36 20.65 -7.34
C GLU A 11 0.14 21.11 -8.16
N ASP A 12 0.32 21.36 -9.45
CA ASP A 12 -0.77 21.80 -10.32
C ASP A 12 -1.83 20.71 -10.48
N SER A 13 -1.40 19.44 -10.58
CA SER A 13 -2.32 18.30 -10.64
C SER A 13 -3.16 18.19 -9.36
N PHE A 14 -2.55 18.30 -8.19
CA PHE A 14 -3.29 18.20 -6.92
C PHE A 14 -4.21 19.40 -6.69
N LYS A 15 -3.76 20.61 -6.96
CA LYS A 15 -4.59 21.83 -6.92
C LYS A 15 -5.80 21.71 -7.86
N MET A 16 -5.58 21.17 -9.07
CA MET A 16 -6.66 20.95 -10.04
C MET A 16 -7.68 19.93 -9.53
N ILE A 17 -7.22 18.79 -8.98
CA ILE A 17 -8.09 17.74 -8.42
C ILE A 17 -8.91 18.34 -7.27
N ARG A 18 -8.27 18.98 -6.31
CA ARG A 18 -8.94 19.57 -5.15
C ARG A 18 -9.94 20.66 -5.52
N SER A 19 -9.64 21.43 -6.57
CA SER A 19 -10.54 22.47 -7.07
C SER A 19 -11.77 21.91 -7.78
N LYS A 20 -11.60 20.88 -8.62
CA LYS A 20 -12.69 20.31 -9.41
C LYS A 20 -13.49 19.24 -8.68
N PHE A 21 -12.85 18.53 -7.78
CA PHE A 21 -13.40 17.36 -7.08
C PHE A 21 -13.05 17.45 -5.58
N PRO A 22 -13.66 18.39 -4.83
CA PRO A 22 -13.28 18.66 -3.43
C PRO A 22 -13.48 17.46 -2.51
N ASP A 23 -14.38 16.54 -2.86
CA ASP A 23 -14.70 15.35 -2.06
C ASP A 23 -13.78 14.15 -2.39
N VAL A 24 -12.93 14.27 -3.42
CA VAL A 24 -11.98 13.21 -3.79
C VAL A 24 -10.71 13.35 -2.96
N GLY A 25 -10.35 12.30 -2.22
CA GLY A 25 -9.10 12.25 -1.47
C GLY A 25 -7.88 12.11 -2.39
N VAL A 26 -6.82 12.88 -2.12
CA VAL A 26 -5.54 12.77 -2.83
C VAL A 26 -4.59 11.91 -2.00
N HIS A 27 -4.54 10.62 -2.34
CA HIS A 27 -3.63 9.63 -1.78
C HIS A 27 -2.64 9.22 -2.88
N GLY A 28 -1.41 9.69 -2.83
CA GLY A 28 -0.51 9.53 -3.97
C GLY A 28 0.95 9.80 -3.67
N LEU A 29 1.79 9.48 -4.64
CA LEU A 29 3.25 9.59 -4.59
C LEU A 29 3.89 8.73 -3.49
N SER A 30 4.46 7.61 -3.90
CA SER A 30 5.26 6.75 -3.03
C SER A 30 6.51 7.46 -2.52
N THR A 31 7.10 6.94 -1.44
CA THR A 31 8.36 7.45 -0.90
C THR A 31 9.47 7.53 -1.95
N SER A 32 9.56 6.55 -2.86
CA SER A 32 10.53 6.55 -3.96
C SER A 32 10.26 7.65 -4.99
N GLU A 33 9.00 8.05 -5.20
CA GLU A 33 8.67 9.17 -6.08
C GLU A 33 8.97 10.50 -5.41
N ILE A 34 8.70 10.61 -4.12
CA ILE A 34 9.05 11.80 -3.31
C ILE A 34 10.57 12.01 -3.30
N ASP A 35 11.36 10.95 -3.11
CA ASP A 35 12.82 11.00 -3.17
C ASP A 35 13.33 11.42 -4.56
N MET A 36 12.74 10.87 -5.62
CA MET A 36 13.09 11.28 -6.98
C MET A 36 12.78 12.76 -7.24
N ILE A 37 11.62 13.25 -6.80
CA ILE A 37 11.26 14.67 -6.94
C ILE A 37 12.27 15.53 -6.17
N ALA A 38 12.61 15.16 -4.95
CA ALA A 38 13.62 15.86 -4.14
C ALA A 38 14.99 15.93 -4.87
N THR A 39 15.38 14.82 -5.50
CA THR A 39 16.61 14.76 -6.30
C THR A 39 16.57 15.71 -7.51
N VAL A 40 15.45 15.72 -8.25
CA VAL A 40 15.26 16.61 -9.43
C VAL A 40 15.26 18.08 -9.02
N GLU A 41 14.58 18.40 -7.93
CA GLU A 41 14.47 19.77 -7.40
C GLU A 41 15.71 20.22 -6.61
N LYS A 42 16.64 19.32 -6.32
CA LYS A 42 17.78 19.56 -5.41
C LYS A 42 17.34 20.11 -4.05
N SER A 43 16.27 19.54 -3.53
CA SER A 43 15.60 19.91 -2.29
C SER A 43 15.57 18.72 -1.32
N SER A 44 15.15 18.94 -0.08
CA SER A 44 14.90 17.83 0.87
C SER A 44 13.55 17.17 0.60
N THR A 45 13.43 15.88 0.95
CA THR A 45 12.16 15.14 0.89
C THR A 45 11.10 15.78 1.77
N LYS A 46 11.48 16.32 2.93
CA LYS A 46 10.58 17.06 3.83
C LYS A 46 10.01 18.32 3.21
N GLU A 47 10.82 19.08 2.47
CA GLU A 47 10.36 20.26 1.74
C GLU A 47 9.42 19.89 0.59
N VAL A 48 9.74 18.82 -0.15
CA VAL A 48 8.85 18.29 -1.19
C VAL A 48 7.50 17.88 -0.61
N LEU A 49 7.49 17.13 0.50
CA LEU A 49 6.27 16.73 1.19
C LEU A 49 5.44 17.94 1.67
N SER A 50 6.10 18.96 2.23
CA SER A 50 5.42 20.19 2.67
C SER A 50 4.74 20.90 1.50
N ARG A 51 5.44 21.09 0.37
CA ARG A 51 4.89 21.71 -0.83
C ARG A 51 3.72 20.93 -1.43
N LEU A 52 3.85 19.59 -1.49
CA LEU A 52 2.79 18.73 -2.01
C LEU A 52 1.56 18.74 -1.09
N LYS A 53 1.76 18.78 0.25
CA LYS A 53 0.68 18.98 1.21
C LYS A 53 -0.07 20.29 0.97
N ASP A 54 0.65 21.40 0.80
CA ASP A 54 0.06 22.70 0.53
C ASP A 54 -0.69 22.72 -0.81
N ALA A 55 -0.26 21.90 -1.78
CA ALA A 55 -0.94 21.72 -3.06
C ALA A 55 -2.17 20.79 -2.99
N GLY A 56 -2.36 20.07 -1.88
CA GLY A 56 -3.55 19.24 -1.68
C GLY A 56 -3.31 17.75 -1.52
N LEU A 57 -2.06 17.27 -1.39
CA LEU A 57 -1.75 15.91 -0.97
C LEU A 57 -2.28 15.69 0.44
N GLN A 58 -3.00 14.58 0.66
CA GLN A 58 -3.66 14.31 1.94
C GLN A 58 -3.11 13.10 2.67
N SER A 59 -2.55 12.15 1.94
CA SER A 59 -1.93 10.95 2.51
C SER A 59 -0.96 10.30 1.53
N VAL A 60 -0.03 9.46 2.03
CA VAL A 60 1.03 8.83 1.27
C VAL A 60 0.82 7.31 1.22
N PRO A 61 0.86 6.67 0.04
CA PRO A 61 0.80 5.22 -0.05
C PRO A 61 2.06 4.56 0.48
N GLY A 62 1.92 3.39 1.10
CA GLY A 62 3.03 2.55 1.57
C GLY A 62 3.89 1.93 0.48
N ALA A 63 3.55 2.18 -0.78
CA ALA A 63 4.26 1.66 -1.94
C ALA A 63 5.76 2.00 -1.90
N GLY A 64 6.58 1.10 -2.41
CA GLY A 64 8.04 1.21 -2.34
C GLY A 64 8.64 0.53 -1.12
N ALA A 65 7.86 0.17 -0.09
CA ALA A 65 8.31 -0.69 0.99
C ALA A 65 8.72 -2.06 0.46
N GLU A 66 7.89 -2.66 -0.34
CA GLU A 66 7.91 -4.06 -0.78
C GLU A 66 8.12 -4.99 0.43
N ILE A 67 9.37 -5.20 0.83
CA ILE A 67 9.78 -5.71 2.13
C ILE A 67 10.95 -4.85 2.64
N LEU A 68 10.94 -4.45 3.90
CA LEU A 68 11.92 -3.51 4.47
C LEU A 68 13.18 -4.24 4.97
N THR A 69 13.74 -5.10 4.13
CA THR A 69 15.01 -5.79 4.30
C THR A 69 15.86 -5.54 3.05
N ASP A 70 16.96 -4.83 3.17
CA ASP A 70 17.70 -4.30 2.01
C ASP A 70 18.28 -5.39 1.13
N SER A 71 18.77 -6.51 1.69
CA SER A 71 19.23 -7.66 0.91
C SER A 71 18.17 -8.25 -0.02
N VAL A 72 16.89 -8.17 0.38
CA VAL A 72 15.76 -8.60 -0.45
C VAL A 72 15.39 -7.50 -1.45
N LYS A 73 15.33 -6.23 -0.99
CA LYS A 73 15.02 -5.08 -1.87
C LYS A 73 15.98 -4.96 -3.04
N GLU A 74 17.26 -5.22 -2.84
CA GLU A 74 18.27 -5.24 -3.90
C GLU A 74 17.97 -6.26 -5.00
N ILE A 75 17.30 -7.36 -4.66
CA ILE A 75 16.89 -8.40 -5.64
C ILE A 75 15.60 -8.01 -6.35
N ILE A 76 14.57 -7.59 -5.59
CA ILE A 76 13.21 -7.43 -6.14
C ILE A 76 12.92 -6.03 -6.68
N SER A 77 13.61 -5.01 -6.17
CA SER A 77 13.37 -3.61 -6.52
C SER A 77 14.64 -2.73 -6.46
N PRO A 78 15.73 -3.09 -7.17
CA PRO A 78 17.06 -2.45 -7.03
C PRO A 78 17.11 -0.97 -7.42
N LYS A 79 16.05 -0.43 -7.99
CA LYS A 79 15.93 0.98 -8.39
C LYS A 79 15.13 1.83 -7.41
N LYS A 80 14.58 1.21 -6.36
CA LYS A 80 13.85 1.92 -5.31
C LYS A 80 14.80 2.24 -4.15
N ILE A 81 14.41 3.21 -3.35
CA ILE A 81 15.15 3.59 -2.14
C ILE A 81 15.28 2.43 -1.17
N ASP A 82 16.29 2.46 -0.32
CA ASP A 82 16.49 1.46 0.73
C ASP A 82 15.45 1.57 1.86
N SER A 83 15.57 0.70 2.84
CA SER A 83 14.62 0.62 3.95
C SER A 83 14.70 1.82 4.88
N ASP A 84 15.92 2.33 5.15
CA ASP A 84 16.14 3.45 6.06
C ASP A 84 15.60 4.75 5.45
N ASP A 85 15.82 4.97 4.17
CA ASP A 85 15.24 6.11 3.44
C ASP A 85 13.71 6.03 3.37
N TRP A 86 13.15 4.83 3.17
CA TRP A 86 11.69 4.66 3.21
C TRP A 86 11.12 5.06 4.58
N ILE A 87 11.71 4.56 5.68
CA ILE A 87 11.30 4.88 7.05
C ILE A 87 11.48 6.37 7.33
N ARG A 88 12.59 6.98 6.90
CA ARG A 88 12.85 8.42 7.08
C ARG A 88 11.78 9.27 6.40
N ILE A 89 11.43 8.97 5.14
CA ILE A 89 10.42 9.74 4.41
C ILE A 89 9.04 9.57 4.99
N MET A 90 8.66 8.37 5.44
CA MET A 90 7.42 8.14 6.16
C MET A 90 7.36 8.92 7.48
N LYS A 91 8.47 8.95 8.22
CA LYS A 91 8.59 9.77 9.42
C LYS A 91 8.39 11.25 9.13
N GLU A 92 9.03 11.79 8.10
CA GLU A 92 8.85 13.17 7.66
C GLU A 92 7.40 13.47 7.28
N SER A 93 6.72 12.52 6.61
CA SER A 93 5.30 12.61 6.28
C SER A 93 4.43 12.73 7.54
N PHE A 94 4.66 11.89 8.54
CA PHE A 94 3.91 11.91 9.81
C PHE A 94 4.15 13.17 10.62
N GLU A 95 5.40 13.66 10.67
CA GLU A 95 5.74 14.93 11.31
C GLU A 95 5.02 16.13 10.64
N LEU A 96 4.71 16.04 9.38
CA LEU A 96 3.91 17.03 8.64
C LEU A 96 2.39 16.80 8.77
N GLY A 97 1.95 15.76 9.48
CA GLY A 97 0.54 15.40 9.62
C GLY A 97 -0.08 14.83 8.34
N LEU A 98 0.75 14.20 7.48
CA LEU A 98 0.31 13.41 6.35
C LEU A 98 0.31 11.93 6.76
N PRO A 99 -0.84 11.30 6.99
CA PRO A 99 -0.92 9.88 7.30
C PRO A 99 -0.55 9.03 6.09
N ALA A 100 -0.29 7.74 6.31
CA ALA A 100 0.04 6.82 5.24
C ALA A 100 -0.61 5.44 5.41
N SER A 101 -0.61 4.64 4.35
CA SER A 101 -0.75 3.19 4.48
C SER A 101 0.63 2.53 4.67
N ALA A 102 0.67 1.35 5.28
CA ALA A 102 1.84 0.49 5.27
C ALA A 102 1.56 -0.73 4.38
N THR A 103 2.52 -1.13 3.57
CA THR A 103 2.35 -2.28 2.65
C THR A 103 3.48 -3.28 2.83
N MET A 104 3.20 -4.56 2.63
CA MET A 104 4.19 -5.63 2.53
C MET A 104 3.88 -6.51 1.33
N MET A 105 4.87 -6.69 0.44
CA MET A 105 4.80 -7.71 -0.60
C MET A 105 5.50 -8.98 -0.10
N TYR A 106 4.85 -10.13 -0.26
CA TYR A 106 5.40 -11.42 0.16
C TYR A 106 5.19 -12.49 -0.92
N GLY A 107 5.88 -13.64 -0.80
CA GLY A 107 5.79 -14.75 -1.74
C GLY A 107 6.76 -14.63 -2.91
N HIS A 108 7.91 -14.01 -2.69
CA HIS A 108 8.99 -13.91 -3.69
C HIS A 108 10.27 -14.64 -3.19
N VAL A 109 11.29 -13.90 -2.70
CA VAL A 109 12.58 -14.47 -2.26
C VAL A 109 12.86 -14.24 -0.78
N GLU A 110 11.92 -13.63 -0.07
CA GLU A 110 12.03 -13.32 1.35
C GLU A 110 12.02 -14.57 2.22
N THR A 111 12.67 -14.47 3.37
CA THR A 111 12.61 -15.44 4.46
C THR A 111 11.63 -15.01 5.55
N ASN A 112 11.32 -15.89 6.50
CA ASN A 112 10.53 -15.51 7.67
C ASN A 112 11.21 -14.41 8.50
N ASN A 113 12.55 -14.35 8.53
CA ASN A 113 13.28 -13.29 9.24
C ASN A 113 13.08 -11.93 8.57
N ASP A 114 13.06 -11.88 7.25
CA ASP A 114 12.81 -10.65 6.50
C ASP A 114 11.39 -10.12 6.76
N ILE A 115 10.41 -11.02 6.84
CA ILE A 115 9.03 -10.68 7.21
C ILE A 115 8.98 -10.11 8.64
N VAL A 116 9.66 -10.74 9.60
CA VAL A 116 9.71 -10.25 11.00
C VAL A 116 10.38 -8.89 11.08
N GLU A 117 11.49 -8.68 10.37
CA GLU A 117 12.18 -7.38 10.30
C GLU A 117 11.26 -6.28 9.75
N HIS A 118 10.52 -6.58 8.69
CA HIS A 118 9.54 -5.65 8.11
C HIS A 118 8.48 -5.24 9.13
N TYR A 119 7.85 -6.22 9.81
CA TYR A 119 6.85 -5.95 10.85
C TYR A 119 7.42 -5.10 12.00
N ASP A 120 8.64 -5.40 12.45
CA ASP A 120 9.29 -4.66 13.54
C ASP A 120 9.54 -3.20 13.16
N LYS A 121 10.03 -2.93 11.94
CA LYS A 121 10.23 -1.56 11.43
C LYS A 121 8.93 -0.77 11.36
N ILE A 122 7.85 -1.36 10.83
CA ILE A 122 6.53 -0.72 10.77
C ILE A 122 5.98 -0.46 12.18
N ALA A 123 6.03 -1.47 13.07
CA ALA A 123 5.51 -1.35 14.43
C ALA A 123 6.27 -0.28 15.25
N LYS A 124 7.60 -0.18 15.08
CA LYS A 124 8.39 0.87 15.72
C LYS A 124 7.96 2.26 15.27
N LEU A 125 7.91 2.49 13.96
CA LEU A 125 7.51 3.78 13.42
C LEU A 125 6.09 4.16 13.86
N GLN A 126 5.16 3.20 13.88
CA GLN A 126 3.79 3.42 14.35
C GLN A 126 3.73 3.79 15.83
N LYS A 127 4.50 3.11 16.68
CA LYS A 127 4.58 3.44 18.12
C LYS A 127 5.11 4.85 18.37
N ASP A 128 6.07 5.27 17.56
CA ASP A 128 6.73 6.56 17.72
C ASP A 128 5.83 7.73 17.27
N LEU A 129 5.08 7.58 16.18
CA LEU A 129 4.41 8.69 15.49
C LEU A 129 2.94 8.47 15.14
N ASN A 130 2.43 7.25 15.25
CA ASN A 130 1.03 6.89 14.98
C ASN A 130 0.48 7.43 13.65
N GLY A 131 1.21 7.20 12.55
CA GLY A 131 0.88 7.77 11.23
C GLY A 131 0.30 6.78 10.21
N PHE A 132 0.39 5.46 10.45
CA PHE A 132 -0.19 4.48 9.55
C PHE A 132 -1.68 4.27 9.84
N MET A 133 -2.51 4.45 8.83
CA MET A 133 -3.95 4.23 8.88
C MET A 133 -4.32 2.76 8.70
N ALA A 134 -3.58 2.05 7.85
CA ALA A 134 -3.84 0.65 7.54
C ALA A 134 -2.56 -0.09 7.16
N PHE A 135 -2.60 -1.42 7.33
CA PHE A 135 -1.60 -2.35 6.83
C PHE A 135 -2.17 -3.21 5.71
N ILE A 136 -1.44 -3.32 4.59
CA ILE A 136 -1.88 -3.99 3.37
C ILE A 136 -0.85 -5.04 2.96
N PRO A 137 -0.95 -6.30 3.42
CA PRO A 137 -0.13 -7.39 2.92
C PRO A 137 -0.68 -7.87 1.56
N TRP A 138 0.17 -7.99 0.55
CA TRP A 138 -0.23 -8.45 -0.76
C TRP A 138 0.78 -9.45 -1.35
N SER A 139 0.27 -10.45 -2.07
CA SER A 139 1.10 -11.51 -2.64
C SER A 139 1.79 -11.04 -3.93
N PHE A 140 3.05 -11.43 -4.10
CA PHE A 140 3.76 -11.25 -5.35
C PHE A 140 3.13 -12.11 -6.45
N GLU A 141 2.87 -11.50 -7.61
CA GLU A 141 2.39 -12.16 -8.81
C GLU A 141 3.56 -12.40 -9.78
N PRO A 142 4.08 -13.63 -9.87
CA PRO A 142 5.28 -13.93 -10.65
C PRO A 142 5.05 -13.92 -12.17
N ASN A 143 3.82 -14.13 -12.62
CA ASN A 143 3.52 -14.33 -14.02
C ASN A 143 3.95 -13.11 -14.87
N ASN A 144 4.58 -13.39 -16.01
CA ASN A 144 5.10 -12.39 -16.95
C ASN A 144 6.21 -11.48 -16.40
N THR A 145 6.69 -11.71 -15.18
CA THR A 145 7.79 -10.93 -14.59
C THR A 145 9.15 -11.41 -15.08
N LEU A 146 10.18 -10.58 -14.88
CA LEU A 146 11.58 -10.97 -15.13
C LEU A 146 12.00 -12.12 -14.22
N MET A 147 11.62 -12.07 -12.95
CA MET A 147 11.94 -13.10 -11.95
C MET A 147 11.41 -14.47 -12.34
N GLN A 148 10.21 -14.55 -12.94
CA GLN A 148 9.68 -15.80 -13.47
C GLN A 148 10.50 -16.29 -14.66
N LYS A 149 10.84 -15.39 -15.61
CA LYS A 149 11.62 -15.72 -16.81
C LYS A 149 13.02 -16.24 -16.49
N GLU A 150 13.62 -15.70 -15.44
CA GLU A 150 14.94 -16.10 -14.94
C GLU A 150 14.88 -17.33 -14.01
N GLY A 151 13.69 -17.80 -13.67
CA GLY A 151 13.48 -18.94 -12.77
C GLY A 151 13.73 -18.65 -11.30
N THR A 152 13.88 -17.37 -10.91
CA THR A 152 14.10 -16.94 -9.52
C THR A 152 12.86 -17.17 -8.67
N VAL A 153 11.68 -16.80 -9.20
CA VAL A 153 10.38 -17.06 -8.58
C VAL A 153 9.42 -17.58 -9.63
N THR A 154 9.01 -18.84 -9.52
CA THR A 154 8.14 -19.50 -10.51
C THR A 154 6.70 -19.63 -10.06
N THR A 155 6.44 -19.57 -8.76
CA THR A 155 5.11 -19.67 -8.16
C THR A 155 4.95 -18.59 -7.10
N GLY A 156 3.81 -17.91 -7.11
CA GLY A 156 3.46 -16.94 -6.05
C GLY A 156 2.98 -17.60 -4.76
N ALA A 157 2.68 -16.77 -3.78
CA ALA A 157 2.12 -17.20 -2.51
C ALA A 157 0.71 -17.81 -2.70
N GLY A 158 0.44 -18.90 -2.01
CA GLY A 158 -0.89 -19.51 -2.00
C GLY A 158 -1.84 -18.88 -0.97
N GLY A 159 -3.14 -19.18 -1.09
CA GLY A 159 -4.16 -18.64 -0.19
C GLY A 159 -3.93 -18.90 1.31
N ILE A 160 -3.33 -20.06 1.66
CA ILE A 160 -2.97 -20.35 3.07
C ILE A 160 -1.93 -19.33 3.58
N GLN A 161 -0.99 -18.92 2.73
CA GLN A 161 0.01 -17.93 3.13
C GLN A 161 -0.64 -16.55 3.33
N LEU A 162 -1.59 -16.14 2.48
CA LEU A 162 -2.39 -14.94 2.71
C LEU A 162 -3.04 -14.96 4.10
N LEU A 163 -3.78 -16.04 4.41
CA LEU A 163 -4.50 -16.14 5.69
C LEU A 163 -3.55 -16.07 6.89
N LYS A 164 -2.35 -16.66 6.77
CA LYS A 164 -1.30 -16.53 7.80
C LYS A 164 -0.81 -15.09 7.92
N MET A 165 -0.53 -14.40 6.79
CA MET A 165 -0.07 -13.00 6.83
C MET A 165 -1.13 -12.10 7.46
N ILE A 166 -2.40 -12.25 7.10
CA ILE A 166 -3.50 -11.50 7.71
C ILE A 166 -3.58 -11.75 9.23
N ALA A 167 -3.59 -13.01 9.65
CA ALA A 167 -3.69 -13.35 11.08
C ALA A 167 -2.48 -12.84 11.89
N ILE A 168 -1.26 -12.98 11.34
CA ILE A 168 -0.03 -12.47 11.96
C ILE A 168 -0.07 -10.94 12.04
N SER A 169 -0.49 -10.26 10.96
CA SER A 169 -0.63 -8.80 10.93
C SER A 169 -1.59 -8.32 12.02
N ARG A 170 -2.75 -8.97 12.15
CA ARG A 170 -3.73 -8.61 13.19
C ARG A 170 -3.15 -8.77 14.60
N ILE A 171 -2.40 -9.84 14.86
CA ILE A 171 -1.78 -10.08 16.19
C ILE A 171 -0.67 -9.06 16.47
N ILE A 172 0.20 -8.77 15.47
CA ILE A 172 1.34 -7.85 15.67
C ILE A 172 0.87 -6.41 15.81
N PHE A 173 -0.13 -6.01 15.03
CA PHE A 173 -0.61 -4.63 14.99
C PHE A 173 -1.82 -4.37 15.88
N ASP A 174 -2.21 -5.32 16.74
CA ASP A 174 -3.28 -5.11 17.72
C ASP A 174 -3.00 -3.90 18.61
N GLY A 175 -3.93 -2.94 18.63
CA GLY A 175 -3.77 -1.65 19.32
C GLY A 175 -2.70 -0.71 18.71
N LEU A 176 -2.16 -1.02 17.53
CA LEU A 176 -1.21 -0.16 16.80
C LEU A 176 -1.76 0.33 15.47
N ILE A 177 -2.24 -0.58 14.63
CA ILE A 177 -2.84 -0.26 13.31
C ILE A 177 -4.18 -0.99 13.25
N ASP A 178 -5.25 -0.21 13.24
CA ASP A 178 -6.60 -0.75 13.38
C ASP A 178 -7.07 -1.51 12.14
N HIS A 179 -6.64 -1.09 10.95
CA HIS A 179 -7.14 -1.62 9.70
C HIS A 179 -6.14 -2.52 8.98
N ILE A 180 -6.59 -3.76 8.66
CA ILE A 180 -5.83 -4.74 7.87
C ILE A 180 -6.63 -5.06 6.61
N GLN A 181 -6.07 -4.74 5.44
CA GLN A 181 -6.74 -4.94 4.16
C GLN A 181 -6.53 -6.37 3.64
N SER A 182 -7.56 -6.95 3.04
CA SER A 182 -7.58 -8.33 2.53
C SER A 182 -6.91 -8.53 1.16
N SER A 183 -6.56 -7.46 0.44
CA SER A 183 -5.83 -7.49 -0.86
C SER A 183 -6.47 -8.40 -1.92
N TRP A 184 -7.74 -8.13 -2.25
CA TRP A 184 -8.48 -8.91 -3.25
C TRP A 184 -7.83 -8.92 -4.65
N LEU A 185 -7.08 -7.87 -4.99
CA LEU A 185 -6.50 -7.68 -6.32
C LEU A 185 -5.56 -8.84 -6.72
N THR A 186 -4.65 -9.23 -5.83
CA THR A 186 -3.68 -10.31 -6.08
C THR A 186 -4.19 -11.68 -5.67
N ASN A 187 -5.09 -11.75 -4.70
CA ASN A 187 -5.53 -13.02 -4.12
C ASN A 187 -6.94 -13.45 -4.59
N GLY A 188 -7.67 -12.56 -5.24
CA GLY A 188 -9.03 -12.80 -5.70
C GLY A 188 -10.09 -12.59 -4.62
N VAL A 189 -11.33 -12.33 -5.06
CA VAL A 189 -12.47 -11.98 -4.21
C VAL A 189 -12.78 -13.03 -3.16
N GLY A 190 -12.74 -14.31 -3.51
CA GLY A 190 -13.04 -15.41 -2.57
C GLY A 190 -12.01 -15.53 -1.43
N MET A 191 -10.75 -15.31 -1.73
CA MET A 191 -9.71 -15.29 -0.70
C MET A 191 -9.78 -14.04 0.17
N ALA A 192 -10.09 -12.90 -0.42
CA ALA A 192 -10.33 -11.66 0.33
C ALA A 192 -11.52 -11.81 1.29
N GLN A 193 -12.62 -12.41 0.82
CA GLN A 193 -13.78 -12.73 1.65
C GLN A 193 -13.40 -13.63 2.84
N LEU A 194 -12.61 -14.68 2.60
CA LEU A 194 -12.15 -15.57 3.66
C LEU A 194 -11.20 -14.88 4.64
N ALA A 195 -10.35 -13.96 4.16
CA ALA A 195 -9.41 -13.18 4.98
C ALA A 195 -10.12 -12.34 6.05
N LEU A 196 -11.36 -11.88 5.81
CA LEU A 196 -12.18 -11.20 6.83
C LEU A 196 -12.43 -12.05 8.07
N GLN A 197 -12.45 -13.37 7.95
CA GLN A 197 -12.59 -14.30 9.08
C GLN A 197 -11.25 -14.58 9.80
N TYR A 198 -10.13 -14.12 9.22
CA TYR A 198 -8.78 -14.33 9.74
C TYR A 198 -8.14 -13.06 10.33
N GLY A 199 -8.88 -11.95 10.38
CA GLY A 199 -8.44 -10.74 11.05
C GLY A 199 -8.31 -9.50 10.18
N SER A 200 -8.60 -9.58 8.86
CA SER A 200 -8.80 -8.36 8.09
C SER A 200 -10.18 -7.75 8.39
N ASP A 201 -10.30 -6.46 8.27
CA ASP A 201 -11.52 -5.68 8.46
C ASP A 201 -11.81 -4.76 7.26
N ASP A 202 -10.86 -4.66 6.31
CA ASP A 202 -11.03 -3.88 5.09
C ASP A 202 -10.93 -4.79 3.86
N PHE A 203 -11.99 -4.80 3.04
CA PHE A 203 -12.00 -5.58 1.80
C PHE A 203 -11.10 -4.94 0.73
N GLY A 204 -10.88 -3.65 0.81
CA GLY A 204 -10.32 -2.78 -0.23
C GLY A 204 -11.39 -2.18 -1.12
N GLY A 205 -11.05 -1.14 -1.86
CA GLY A 205 -11.94 -0.44 -2.75
C GLY A 205 -12.00 -1.03 -4.17
N THR A 206 -12.86 -0.44 -4.98
CA THR A 206 -12.84 -0.65 -6.43
C THR A 206 -11.67 0.10 -7.06
N LEU A 207 -11.13 -0.44 -8.16
CA LEU A 207 -9.98 0.14 -8.85
C LEU A 207 -10.36 0.53 -10.27
N ILE A 208 -9.90 1.69 -10.71
CA ILE A 208 -10.05 2.17 -12.08
C ILE A 208 -8.65 2.36 -12.66
N GLY A 209 -8.41 1.76 -13.84
CA GLY A 209 -7.13 1.90 -14.55
C GLY A 209 -5.96 1.18 -13.88
N GLU A 210 -6.22 0.07 -13.18
CA GLU A 210 -5.17 -0.79 -12.64
C GLU A 210 -4.49 -1.56 -13.79
N GLU A 211 -3.20 -1.34 -13.98
CA GLU A 211 -2.42 -1.94 -15.08
C GLU A 211 -1.25 -2.81 -14.61
N VAL A 212 -0.82 -2.68 -13.35
CA VAL A 212 0.36 -3.36 -12.83
C VAL A 212 0.10 -4.85 -12.63
N VAL A 213 -0.95 -5.18 -11.89
CA VAL A 213 -1.34 -6.59 -11.63
C VAL A 213 -2.02 -7.19 -12.85
N SER A 214 -2.80 -6.41 -13.61
CA SER A 214 -3.44 -6.87 -14.85
C SER A 214 -2.42 -7.34 -15.90
N CYS A 215 -1.25 -6.71 -16.01
CA CYS A 215 -0.17 -7.14 -16.89
C CYS A 215 0.41 -8.52 -16.54
N THR A 216 0.22 -9.01 -15.33
CA THR A 216 0.62 -10.37 -14.94
C THR A 216 -0.33 -11.44 -15.46
N GLY A 217 -1.48 -11.05 -16.02
CA GLY A 217 -2.53 -11.98 -16.46
C GLY A 217 -3.47 -12.40 -15.33
N ALA A 218 -3.55 -11.62 -14.26
CA ALA A 218 -4.52 -11.82 -13.19
C ALA A 218 -5.96 -11.85 -13.73
N ARG A 219 -6.79 -12.74 -13.20
CA ARG A 219 -8.09 -13.12 -13.80
C ARG A 219 -9.14 -12.01 -13.84
N SER A 220 -9.07 -11.02 -12.97
CA SER A 220 -9.96 -9.85 -12.96
C SER A 220 -9.38 -8.77 -12.07
N THR A 221 -9.24 -7.59 -12.62
CA THR A 221 -8.90 -6.36 -11.89
C THR A 221 -10.13 -5.46 -11.71
N GLU A 222 -11.29 -5.90 -12.20
CA GLU A 222 -12.54 -5.17 -12.07
C GLU A 222 -13.41 -5.77 -10.95
N LEU A 223 -13.76 -4.94 -9.98
CA LEU A 223 -14.62 -5.27 -8.89
C LEU A 223 -15.61 -4.12 -8.66
N THR A 224 -16.89 -4.45 -8.54
CA THR A 224 -17.94 -3.48 -8.25
C THR A 224 -18.19 -3.40 -6.74
N ASP A 225 -18.65 -2.22 -6.27
CA ASP A 225 -19.11 -2.01 -4.90
C ASP A 225 -20.17 -3.04 -4.48
N LYS A 226 -21.16 -3.28 -5.33
CA LYS A 226 -22.17 -4.30 -5.11
C LYS A 226 -21.57 -5.69 -4.82
N ARG A 227 -20.57 -6.10 -5.59
CA ARG A 227 -19.94 -7.41 -5.40
C ARG A 227 -19.14 -7.48 -4.10
N ILE A 228 -18.49 -6.37 -3.69
CA ILE A 228 -17.82 -6.27 -2.38
C ILE A 228 -18.85 -6.45 -1.27
N ILE A 229 -19.93 -5.66 -1.30
CA ILE A 229 -21.01 -5.71 -0.32
C ILE A 229 -21.63 -7.10 -0.22
N ASP A 230 -21.97 -7.71 -1.36
CA ASP A 230 -22.55 -9.05 -1.40
C ASP A 230 -21.57 -10.10 -0.81
N SER A 231 -20.27 -9.99 -1.10
CA SER A 231 -19.25 -10.89 -0.54
C SER A 231 -19.15 -10.78 0.97
N ILE A 232 -19.16 -9.57 1.53
CA ILE A 232 -19.11 -9.33 2.97
C ILE A 232 -20.37 -9.90 3.64
N LYS A 233 -21.56 -9.64 3.08
CA LYS A 233 -22.84 -10.12 3.62
C LYS A 233 -22.98 -11.63 3.58
N GLN A 234 -22.44 -12.32 2.56
CA GLN A 234 -22.49 -13.78 2.44
C GLN A 234 -21.82 -14.52 3.62
N ILE A 235 -20.85 -13.91 4.28
CA ILE A 235 -20.18 -14.48 5.45
C ILE A 235 -20.75 -13.96 6.79
N GLY A 236 -21.88 -13.23 6.74
CA GLY A 236 -22.62 -12.78 7.93
C GLY A 236 -22.12 -11.46 8.53
N TYR A 237 -21.31 -10.69 7.83
CA TYR A 237 -20.86 -9.37 8.28
C TYR A 237 -21.69 -8.23 7.68
N SER A 238 -21.73 -7.09 8.37
CA SER A 238 -22.23 -5.83 7.85
C SER A 238 -21.16 -5.17 6.98
N ALA A 239 -21.55 -4.56 5.88
CA ALA A 239 -20.65 -3.77 5.06
C ALA A 239 -20.82 -2.29 5.38
N GLU A 240 -19.70 -1.60 5.54
CA GLU A 240 -19.63 -0.15 5.69
C GLU A 240 -18.79 0.42 4.56
N GLU A 241 -19.21 1.56 4.03
CA GLU A 241 -18.41 2.32 3.09
C GLU A 241 -17.54 3.32 3.87
N ARG A 242 -16.25 3.33 3.59
CA ARG A 242 -15.28 4.22 4.20
C ARG A 242 -14.62 5.14 3.18
N ASP A 243 -14.12 6.26 3.63
CA ASP A 243 -13.26 7.14 2.84
C ASP A 243 -11.78 6.71 2.86
N ASN A 244 -10.89 7.55 2.31
CA ASN A 244 -9.45 7.30 2.29
C ASN A 244 -8.76 7.42 3.66
N PHE A 245 -9.45 7.97 4.66
CA PHE A 245 -8.99 8.11 6.04
C PHE A 245 -9.58 7.06 6.98
N TYR A 246 -10.27 6.06 6.40
CA TYR A 246 -10.98 5.00 7.14
C TYR A 246 -12.16 5.49 7.99
N GLU A 247 -12.66 6.71 7.71
CA GLU A 247 -13.89 7.20 8.32
C GLU A 247 -15.12 6.62 7.61
N THR A 248 -16.10 6.17 8.40
CA THR A 248 -17.33 5.60 7.84
C THR A 248 -18.16 6.67 7.12
N VAL A 249 -18.41 6.46 5.83
CA VAL A 249 -19.22 7.35 4.99
C VAL A 249 -20.69 6.91 5.01
N SER A 250 -20.94 5.60 4.90
CA SER A 250 -22.30 5.04 4.92
C SER A 250 -22.34 3.58 5.34
N MET A 251 -23.44 3.17 5.97
CA MET A 251 -23.77 1.75 6.21
C MET A 251 -24.43 1.17 4.96
N ARG A 252 -24.03 -0.05 4.55
CA ARG A 252 -24.49 -0.70 3.31
C ARG A 252 -25.22 -2.02 3.54
#